data_5112fb731412e47c33cc2abb5a8e4d01
#
_entry.id   5112fb731412e47c33cc2abb5a8e4d01
#
_cell.length_a   1.000
_cell.length_b   1.000
_cell.length_c   1.000
_cell.angle_alpha   90.00
_cell.angle_beta   90.00
_cell.angle_gamma   90.00
#
_symmetry.space_group_name_H-M   'P 1'
#
loop_
_entity.id
_entity.type
_entity.pdbx_description
1 polymer ?
#
loop_
_entity_poly.entity_id
_entity_poly.type
_entity_poly.pdbx_seq_one_letter_code
_entity_poly.pdbx_strand_id
1 'polypeptide(L)'
;LDIGAMSVFFYCFREREEILKIKEMFSGQRMMTSYIRPGGLALEPPRGWQHVVRKFIDGFPSKVDEYEDLLEKNPIWLERTQGVGFFALEDMLDLGITGPMIRGAGVPLDIRKMQPYSSYEKFNFEVMTHQANDVYARYRVRLGEFRQSQKIVKQALEGMPAGAWQADAPKMLLPDREKMKTQMEALIYHFKIVTEGYRV
;
A
#
# COMPACT_ATOMS: atom_id res chain seq x y z
N LEU A 1 -6.64 18.56 7.93
CA LEU A 1 -6.79 19.79 7.18
C LEU A 1 -8.02 20.58 7.65
N ASP A 2 -9.20 19.98 7.55
CA ASP A 2 -10.49 20.65 7.82
C ASP A 2 -10.64 21.15 9.27
N ILE A 3 -9.95 20.54 10.22
CA ILE A 3 -9.93 20.95 11.63
C ILE A 3 -8.75 21.86 11.99
N GLY A 4 -8.01 22.36 10.99
CA GLY A 4 -6.91 23.31 11.15
C GLY A 4 -5.52 22.73 11.33
N ALA A 5 -5.35 21.40 11.30
CA ALA A 5 -4.03 20.74 11.44
C ALA A 5 -3.26 20.70 10.10
N MET A 6 -3.07 21.85 9.49
CA MET A 6 -2.46 21.96 8.15
C MET A 6 -0.99 21.49 8.12
N SER A 7 -0.22 21.72 9.17
CA SER A 7 1.20 21.31 9.23
C SER A 7 1.35 19.80 9.14
N VAL A 8 0.52 19.02 9.86
CA VAL A 8 0.56 17.57 9.82
C VAL A 8 0.18 17.03 8.44
N PHE A 9 -0.76 17.66 7.75
CA PHE A 9 -1.08 17.35 6.36
C PHE A 9 0.16 17.45 5.46
N PHE A 10 0.93 18.55 5.55
CA PHE A 10 2.16 18.69 4.77
C PHE A 10 3.25 17.70 5.16
N TYR A 11 3.37 17.34 6.43
CA TYR A 11 4.30 16.30 6.86
C TYR A 11 3.93 14.92 6.31
N CYS A 12 2.66 14.56 6.30
CA CYS A 12 2.22 13.32 5.64
C CYS A 12 2.53 13.32 4.14
N PHE A 13 2.41 14.47 3.46
CA PHE A 13 2.78 14.60 2.04
C PHE A 13 4.29 14.51 1.81
N ARG A 14 5.12 14.92 2.77
CA ARG A 14 6.57 14.74 2.73
C ARG A 14 6.95 13.26 2.63
N GLU A 15 6.40 12.41 3.48
CA GLU A 15 6.65 10.96 3.44
C GLU A 15 5.98 10.30 2.22
N ARG A 16 4.80 10.78 1.83
CA ARG A 16 4.15 10.33 0.59
C ARG A 16 5.01 10.62 -0.64
N GLU A 17 5.71 11.74 -0.67
CA GLU A 17 6.64 12.09 -1.76
C GLU A 17 7.79 11.08 -1.87
N GLU A 18 8.34 10.61 -0.77
CA GLU A 18 9.38 9.56 -0.79
C GLU A 18 8.84 8.24 -1.36
N ILE A 19 7.60 7.87 -1.03
CA ILE A 19 6.94 6.70 -1.64
C ILE A 19 6.74 6.89 -3.15
N LEU A 20 6.35 8.10 -3.58
CA LEU A 20 6.18 8.40 -5.00
C LEU A 20 7.50 8.33 -5.77
N LYS A 21 8.61 8.78 -5.20
CA LYS A 21 9.97 8.63 -5.78
C LYS A 21 10.36 7.16 -5.91
N ILE A 22 10.04 6.33 -4.92
CA ILE A 22 10.26 4.89 -5.01
C ILE A 22 9.45 4.30 -6.17
N LYS A 23 8.18 4.63 -6.31
CA LYS A 23 7.34 4.17 -7.43
C LYS A 23 7.88 4.60 -8.78
N GLU A 24 8.33 5.86 -8.89
CA GLU A 24 8.94 6.41 -10.11
C GLU A 24 10.22 5.66 -10.49
N MET A 25 11.05 5.32 -9.50
CA MET A 25 12.26 4.53 -9.71
C MET A 25 11.98 3.17 -10.34
N PHE A 26 10.86 2.51 -9.98
CA PHE A 26 10.48 1.20 -10.50
C PHE A 26 9.79 1.26 -11.88
N SER A 27 8.93 2.23 -12.09
CA SER A 27 8.01 2.24 -13.23
C SER A 27 8.11 3.46 -14.15
N GLY A 28 8.91 4.47 -13.76
CA GLY A 28 8.93 5.77 -14.43
C GLY A 28 7.69 6.64 -14.17
N GLN A 29 6.72 6.14 -13.36
CA GLN A 29 5.49 6.85 -13.04
C GLN A 29 5.30 6.96 -11.52
N ARG A 30 4.83 8.13 -11.09
CA ARG A 30 4.69 8.46 -9.67
C ARG A 30 3.43 7.87 -9.04
N MET A 31 2.32 7.86 -9.75
CA MET A 31 1.01 7.48 -9.19
C MET A 31 0.40 6.26 -9.88
N MET A 32 0.21 6.29 -11.18
CA MET A 32 -0.46 5.23 -11.95
C MET A 32 0.57 4.25 -12.48
N THR A 33 1.20 3.50 -11.59
CA THR A 33 2.23 2.53 -11.96
C THR A 33 1.61 1.28 -12.55
N SER A 34 1.91 0.97 -13.80
CA SER A 34 1.53 -0.28 -14.46
C SER A 34 2.68 -1.29 -14.41
N TYR A 35 3.22 -1.52 -13.20
CA TYR A 35 4.45 -2.27 -13.00
C TYR A 35 4.21 -3.77 -12.81
N ILE A 36 3.19 -4.14 -12.04
CA ILE A 36 2.77 -5.54 -11.86
C ILE A 36 1.81 -5.88 -12.97
N ARG A 37 2.13 -6.94 -13.73
CA ARG A 37 1.37 -7.37 -14.92
C ARG A 37 1.17 -8.88 -14.91
N PRO A 38 0.20 -9.41 -15.66
CA PRO A 38 0.12 -10.85 -15.89
C PRO A 38 1.47 -11.39 -16.37
N GLY A 39 1.94 -12.45 -15.69
CA GLY A 39 3.26 -13.04 -15.95
C GLY A 39 4.42 -12.44 -15.19
N GLY A 40 4.21 -11.39 -14.36
CA GLY A 40 5.26 -10.85 -13.49
C GLY A 40 5.37 -9.34 -13.48
N LEU A 41 6.58 -8.81 -13.57
CA LEU A 41 6.85 -7.38 -13.55
C LEU A 41 7.03 -6.84 -14.98
N ALA A 42 6.74 -5.57 -15.18
CA ALA A 42 6.92 -4.91 -16.47
C ALA A 42 8.39 -4.70 -16.83
N LEU A 43 9.24 -4.47 -15.84
CA LEU A 43 10.67 -4.20 -15.97
C LEU A 43 11.41 -4.88 -14.80
N GLU A 44 12.67 -5.18 -15.02
CA GLU A 44 13.55 -5.64 -13.94
C GLU A 44 13.66 -4.57 -12.85
N PRO A 45 13.59 -4.96 -11.56
CA PRO A 45 13.78 -4.03 -10.46
C PRO A 45 15.12 -3.29 -10.59
N PRO A 46 15.18 -1.98 -10.43
CA PRO A 46 16.39 -1.19 -10.62
C PRO A 46 17.46 -1.55 -9.58
N ARG A 47 18.72 -1.46 -9.96
CA ARG A 47 19.81 -1.77 -9.03
C ARG A 47 19.77 -0.86 -7.80
N GLY A 48 19.97 -1.42 -6.61
CA GLY A 48 20.02 -0.68 -5.35
C GLY A 48 18.65 -0.31 -4.77
N TRP A 49 17.55 -0.73 -5.36
CA TRP A 49 16.20 -0.42 -4.88
C TRP A 49 15.96 -0.87 -3.42
N GLN A 50 16.52 -2.02 -3.03
CA GLN A 50 16.37 -2.52 -1.66
C GLN A 50 16.94 -1.55 -0.62
N HIS A 51 18.07 -0.90 -0.94
CA HIS A 51 18.66 0.10 -0.06
C HIS A 51 17.77 1.32 0.10
N VAL A 52 17.18 1.81 -0.98
CA VAL A 52 16.27 2.96 -0.96
C VAL A 52 15.02 2.66 -0.14
N VAL A 53 14.40 1.49 -0.37
CA VAL A 53 13.22 1.05 0.39
C VAL A 53 13.57 0.86 1.87
N ARG A 54 14.69 0.22 2.19
CA ARG A 54 15.16 0.01 3.58
C ARG A 54 15.36 1.34 4.30
N LYS A 55 16.03 2.31 3.67
CA LYS A 55 16.22 3.64 4.24
C LYS A 55 14.89 4.33 4.59
N PHE A 56 13.90 4.22 3.70
CA PHE A 56 12.55 4.75 3.97
C PHE A 56 11.88 4.05 5.15
N ILE A 57 11.88 2.71 5.17
CA ILE A 57 11.23 1.89 6.21
C ILE A 57 11.84 2.15 7.58
N ASP A 58 13.17 2.23 7.66
CA ASP A 58 13.88 2.43 8.94
C ASP A 58 13.65 3.82 9.52
N GLY A 59 13.44 4.83 8.67
CA GLY A 59 13.12 6.20 9.09
C GLY A 59 11.63 6.45 9.37
N PHE A 60 10.73 5.60 8.89
CA PHE A 60 9.29 5.85 8.93
C PHE A 60 8.68 5.86 10.34
N PRO A 61 9.06 4.98 11.30
CA PRO A 61 8.50 5.01 12.65
C PRO A 61 8.64 6.36 13.35
N SER A 62 9.80 7.00 13.24
CA SER A 62 10.03 8.33 13.84
C SER A 62 9.13 9.41 13.24
N LYS A 63 8.68 9.23 11.99
CA LYS A 63 7.74 10.15 11.35
C LYS A 63 6.31 9.95 11.86
N VAL A 64 5.92 8.71 12.13
CA VAL A 64 4.64 8.42 12.78
C VAL A 64 4.62 9.00 14.21
N ASP A 65 5.71 8.87 14.95
CA ASP A 65 5.83 9.48 16.29
C ASP A 65 5.74 11.02 16.23
N GLU A 66 6.34 11.65 15.20
CA GLU A 66 6.22 13.09 14.95
C GLU A 66 4.75 13.52 14.73
N TYR A 67 3.95 12.72 14.01
CA TYR A 67 2.52 13.01 13.81
C TYR A 67 1.73 12.87 15.13
N GLU A 68 1.99 11.84 15.92
CA GLU A 68 1.36 11.68 17.23
C GLU A 68 1.70 12.84 18.16
N ASP A 69 2.96 13.21 18.24
CA ASP A 69 3.42 14.32 19.08
C ASP A 69 2.78 15.66 18.74
N LEU A 70 2.56 15.92 17.46
CA LEU A 70 1.94 17.16 16.99
C LEU A 70 0.41 17.20 17.22
N LEU A 71 -0.27 16.07 17.12
CA LEU A 71 -1.72 16.02 17.22
C LEU A 71 -2.20 15.72 18.64
N GLU A 72 -1.64 14.73 19.31
CA GLU A 72 -2.16 14.26 20.60
C GLU A 72 -1.90 15.22 21.77
N LYS A 73 -0.97 16.15 21.59
CA LYS A 73 -0.72 17.23 22.56
C LYS A 73 -1.57 18.48 22.31
N ASN A 74 -2.38 18.51 21.25
CA ASN A 74 -3.20 19.65 20.88
C ASN A 74 -4.64 19.49 21.43
N PRO A 75 -5.05 20.28 22.45
CA PRO A 75 -6.37 20.16 23.05
C PRO A 75 -7.51 20.45 22.06
N ILE A 76 -7.31 21.41 21.14
CA ILE A 76 -8.32 21.76 20.13
C ILE A 76 -8.56 20.56 19.21
N TRP A 77 -7.52 19.85 18.86
CA TRP A 77 -7.62 18.66 18.02
C TRP A 77 -8.36 17.52 18.74
N LEU A 78 -8.04 17.30 20.01
CA LEU A 78 -8.70 16.29 20.85
C LEU A 78 -10.18 16.57 21.02
N GLU A 79 -10.57 17.83 21.34
CA GLU A 79 -11.96 18.24 21.47
C GLU A 79 -12.77 18.08 20.18
N ARG A 80 -12.12 18.22 19.01
CA ARG A 80 -12.77 18.07 17.71
C ARG A 80 -12.83 16.63 17.18
N THR A 81 -12.19 15.69 17.87
CA THR A 81 -12.10 14.30 17.40
C THR A 81 -12.63 13.29 18.39
N GLN A 82 -12.46 13.51 19.70
CA GLN A 82 -12.96 12.63 20.75
C GLN A 82 -14.46 12.83 20.94
N GLY A 83 -15.22 11.72 20.94
CA GLY A 83 -16.67 11.72 21.05
C GLY A 83 -17.39 12.31 19.83
N VAL A 84 -16.68 12.68 18.78
CA VAL A 84 -17.25 13.23 17.55
C VAL A 84 -17.35 12.17 16.47
N GLY A 85 -18.48 12.18 15.71
CA GLY A 85 -18.67 11.25 14.59
C GLY A 85 -18.81 9.80 15.03
N PHE A 86 -19.42 9.57 16.16
CA PHE A 86 -19.84 8.24 16.60
C PHE A 86 -20.85 7.65 15.59
N PHE A 87 -20.67 6.36 15.30
CA PHE A 87 -21.56 5.66 14.39
C PHE A 87 -21.82 4.25 14.94
N ALA A 88 -23.08 3.90 15.16
CA ALA A 88 -23.43 2.63 15.82
C ALA A 88 -22.89 1.43 15.03
N LEU A 89 -22.39 0.42 15.74
CA LEU A 89 -21.81 -0.76 15.12
C LEU A 89 -22.83 -1.53 14.27
N GLU A 90 -24.07 -1.61 14.73
CA GLU A 90 -25.17 -2.26 14.02
C GLU A 90 -25.40 -1.62 12.65
N ASP A 91 -25.50 -0.28 12.62
CA ASP A 91 -25.66 0.48 11.36
C ASP A 91 -24.44 0.30 10.44
N MET A 92 -23.24 0.22 11.00
CA MET A 92 -22.02 -0.05 10.22
C MET A 92 -22.07 -1.42 9.54
N LEU A 93 -22.55 -2.44 10.24
CA LEU A 93 -22.70 -3.78 9.71
C LEU A 93 -23.78 -3.86 8.63
N ASP A 94 -24.92 -3.23 8.87
CA ASP A 94 -26.03 -3.19 7.91
C ASP A 94 -25.67 -2.47 6.61
N LEU A 95 -24.84 -1.43 6.71
CA LEU A 95 -24.32 -0.68 5.55
C LEU A 95 -23.10 -1.33 4.89
N GLY A 96 -22.60 -2.45 5.43
CA GLY A 96 -21.40 -3.12 4.91
C GLY A 96 -20.11 -2.30 5.04
N ILE A 97 -20.02 -1.45 6.05
CA ILE A 97 -18.81 -0.66 6.31
C ILE A 97 -17.65 -1.54 6.73
N THR A 98 -16.48 -1.28 6.18
CA THR A 98 -15.23 -2.02 6.43
C THR A 98 -14.06 -1.09 6.74
N GLY A 99 -12.85 -1.67 6.88
CA GLY A 99 -11.63 -0.90 7.04
C GLY A 99 -11.47 -0.24 8.41
N PRO A 100 -10.75 0.89 8.50
CA PRO A 100 -10.50 1.58 9.76
C PRO A 100 -11.77 2.05 10.48
N MET A 101 -12.88 2.21 9.76
CA MET A 101 -14.16 2.58 10.36
C MET A 101 -14.63 1.50 11.34
N ILE A 102 -14.80 0.28 10.86
CA ILE A 102 -15.27 -0.85 11.69
C ILE A 102 -14.22 -1.28 12.73
N ARG A 103 -12.94 -1.17 12.39
CA ARG A 103 -11.86 -1.43 13.36
C ARG A 103 -11.79 -0.38 14.46
N GLY A 104 -12.19 0.86 14.20
CA GLY A 104 -12.38 1.90 15.21
C GLY A 104 -13.54 1.62 16.17
N ALA A 105 -14.48 0.76 15.77
CA ALA A 105 -15.59 0.25 16.59
C ALA A 105 -15.28 -1.07 17.32
N GLY A 106 -14.03 -1.54 17.29
CA GLY A 106 -13.57 -2.73 18.01
C GLY A 106 -13.61 -4.04 17.24
N VAL A 107 -14.12 -4.07 16.02
CA VAL A 107 -14.20 -5.30 15.22
C VAL A 107 -12.91 -5.52 14.45
N PRO A 108 -12.19 -6.64 14.66
CA PRO A 108 -10.91 -6.91 14.01
C PRO A 108 -11.08 -7.46 12.58
N LEU A 109 -11.87 -6.76 11.76
CA LEU A 109 -12.12 -7.15 10.37
C LEU A 109 -10.96 -6.71 9.48
N ASP A 110 -10.14 -7.66 9.03
CA ASP A 110 -9.07 -7.45 8.07
C ASP A 110 -9.01 -8.63 7.09
N ILE A 111 -9.29 -8.37 5.82
CA ILE A 111 -9.32 -9.38 4.77
C ILE A 111 -7.96 -10.08 4.59
N ARG A 112 -6.85 -9.40 4.88
CA ARG A 112 -5.50 -9.97 4.81
C ARG A 112 -5.27 -11.09 5.83
N LYS A 113 -6.07 -11.12 6.92
CA LYS A 113 -6.06 -12.17 7.96
C LYS A 113 -7.19 -13.17 7.78
N MET A 114 -8.39 -12.71 7.38
CA MET A 114 -9.58 -13.58 7.26
C MET A 114 -9.55 -14.42 5.98
N GLN A 115 -9.11 -13.85 4.88
CA GLN A 115 -8.98 -14.50 3.56
C GLN A 115 -7.66 -14.08 2.93
N PRO A 116 -6.52 -14.60 3.39
CA PRO A 116 -5.20 -14.18 2.97
C PRO A 116 -5.02 -14.32 1.45
N TYR A 117 -4.40 -13.31 0.85
CA TYR A 117 -4.06 -13.25 -0.57
C TYR A 117 -2.63 -12.71 -0.73
N SER A 118 -2.02 -12.88 -1.90
CA SER A 118 -0.69 -12.33 -2.23
C SER A 118 0.39 -12.58 -1.15
N SER A 119 0.37 -13.76 -0.56
CA SER A 119 1.31 -14.19 0.49
C SER A 119 1.18 -13.46 1.84
N TYR A 120 0.07 -12.78 2.13
CA TYR A 120 -0.13 -12.14 3.44
C TYR A 120 -0.11 -13.14 4.61
N GLU A 121 -0.40 -14.42 4.37
CA GLU A 121 -0.29 -15.49 5.36
C GLU A 121 1.13 -15.70 5.90
N LYS A 122 2.14 -15.25 5.15
CA LYS A 122 3.55 -15.38 5.53
C LYS A 122 4.05 -14.25 6.42
N PHE A 123 3.27 -13.17 6.54
CA PHE A 123 3.68 -11.97 7.28
C PHE A 123 3.08 -11.96 8.68
N ASN A 124 3.92 -11.63 9.65
CA ASN A 124 3.50 -11.42 11.03
C ASN A 124 3.15 -9.94 11.24
N PHE A 125 1.86 -9.67 11.42
CA PHE A 125 1.32 -8.36 11.75
C PHE A 125 0.03 -8.49 12.57
N GLU A 126 -0.35 -7.42 13.25
CA GLU A 126 -1.54 -7.37 14.07
C GLU A 126 -2.64 -6.53 13.41
N VAL A 127 -3.90 -6.88 13.65
CA VAL A 127 -5.04 -6.06 13.25
C VAL A 127 -5.27 -5.00 14.32
N MET A 128 -5.07 -3.75 13.95
CA MET A 128 -5.25 -2.63 14.88
C MET A 128 -6.73 -2.32 15.06
N THR A 129 -7.18 -2.25 16.31
CA THR A 129 -8.57 -1.92 16.69
C THR A 129 -8.59 -0.86 17.79
N HIS A 130 -9.74 -0.20 17.92
CA HIS A 130 -10.03 0.74 19.01
C HIS A 130 -11.49 0.57 19.45
N GLN A 131 -11.87 1.06 20.64
CA GLN A 131 -13.23 0.82 21.18
C GLN A 131 -14.14 2.06 21.15
N ALA A 132 -13.59 3.26 21.01
CA ALA A 132 -14.35 4.50 21.17
C ALA A 132 -15.30 4.80 20.00
N ASN A 133 -15.06 4.22 18.82
CA ASN A 133 -15.91 4.36 17.64
C ASN A 133 -16.18 5.82 17.20
N ASP A 134 -15.23 6.70 17.42
CA ASP A 134 -15.25 8.11 17.05
C ASP A 134 -14.16 8.46 16.02
N VAL A 135 -14.00 9.72 15.69
CA VAL A 135 -12.96 10.20 14.76
C VAL A 135 -11.57 9.92 15.33
N TYR A 136 -11.39 10.10 16.64
CA TYR A 136 -10.11 9.83 17.30
C TYR A 136 -9.75 8.34 17.24
N ALA A 137 -10.71 7.44 17.48
CA ALA A 137 -10.51 6.01 17.37
C ALA A 137 -10.04 5.60 15.97
N ARG A 138 -10.66 6.14 14.93
CA ARG A 138 -10.28 5.87 13.53
C ARG A 138 -8.89 6.42 13.19
N TYR A 139 -8.51 7.55 13.76
CA TYR A 139 -7.16 8.09 13.66
C TYR A 139 -6.14 7.14 14.31
N ARG A 140 -6.38 6.71 15.56
CA ARG A 140 -5.49 5.78 16.29
C ARG A 140 -5.30 4.46 15.55
N VAL A 141 -6.37 3.91 14.99
CA VAL A 141 -6.30 2.71 14.13
C VAL A 141 -5.36 2.94 12.95
N ARG A 142 -5.48 4.06 12.22
CA ARG A 142 -4.62 4.36 11.06
C ARG A 142 -3.14 4.50 11.42
N LEU A 143 -2.83 5.14 12.56
CA LEU A 143 -1.44 5.23 13.02
C LEU A 143 -0.85 3.87 13.39
N GLY A 144 -1.64 3.03 14.06
CA GLY A 144 -1.27 1.64 14.33
C GLY A 144 -1.03 0.87 13.03
N GLU A 145 -1.90 1.04 12.05
CA GLU A 145 -1.78 0.41 10.72
C GLU A 145 -0.55 0.88 9.93
N PHE A 146 -0.10 2.12 10.10
CA PHE A 146 1.18 2.57 9.51
C PHE A 146 2.35 1.76 10.06
N ARG A 147 2.40 1.53 11.37
CA ARG A 147 3.44 0.71 12.00
C ARG A 147 3.37 -0.75 11.56
N GLN A 148 2.17 -1.32 11.43
CA GLN A 148 2.00 -2.69 10.92
C GLN A 148 2.38 -2.78 9.44
N SER A 149 2.03 -1.81 8.62
CA SER A 149 2.42 -1.76 7.20
C SER A 149 3.94 -1.69 7.05
N GLN A 150 4.62 -0.92 7.88
CA GLN A 150 6.08 -0.87 7.93
C GLN A 150 6.69 -2.24 8.27
N LYS A 151 6.13 -2.97 9.25
CA LYS A 151 6.56 -4.34 9.58
C LYS A 151 6.39 -5.30 8.41
N ILE A 152 5.27 -5.22 7.68
CA ILE A 152 5.00 -6.07 6.52
C ILE A 152 6.02 -5.79 5.41
N VAL A 153 6.25 -4.52 5.06
CA VAL A 153 7.21 -4.16 4.00
C VAL A 153 8.63 -4.59 4.38
N LYS A 154 9.02 -4.47 5.65
CA LYS A 154 10.31 -4.95 6.15
C LYS A 154 10.46 -6.47 5.97
N GLN A 155 9.48 -7.24 6.40
CA GLN A 155 9.47 -8.70 6.24
C GLN A 155 9.48 -9.11 4.75
N ALA A 156 8.71 -8.40 3.91
CA ALA A 156 8.70 -8.66 2.48
C ALA A 156 10.07 -8.39 1.83
N LEU A 157 10.74 -7.32 2.24
CA LEU A 157 12.08 -6.98 1.76
C LEU A 157 13.14 -8.01 2.17
N GLU A 158 13.05 -8.50 3.42
CA GLU A 158 13.98 -9.49 3.98
C GLU A 158 13.72 -10.90 3.46
N GLY A 159 12.46 -11.25 3.24
CA GLY A 159 12.03 -12.58 2.78
C GLY A 159 11.91 -12.73 1.26
N MET A 160 12.27 -11.72 0.48
CA MET A 160 12.11 -11.77 -0.97
C MET A 160 13.06 -12.80 -1.60
N PRO A 161 12.55 -13.83 -2.30
CA PRO A 161 13.39 -14.81 -2.95
C PRO A 161 14.12 -14.20 -4.14
N ALA A 162 15.34 -14.69 -4.42
CA ALA A 162 16.01 -14.44 -5.68
C ALA A 162 15.34 -15.26 -6.79
N GLY A 163 15.31 -14.73 -8.01
CA GLY A 163 14.74 -15.46 -9.14
C GLY A 163 14.36 -14.56 -10.30
N ALA A 164 13.67 -15.14 -11.28
CA ALA A 164 13.18 -14.41 -12.43
C ALA A 164 12.05 -13.45 -12.00
N TRP A 165 12.14 -12.23 -12.47
CA TRP A 165 11.11 -11.21 -12.24
C TRP A 165 9.92 -11.32 -13.20
N GLN A 166 10.06 -12.15 -14.24
CA GLN A 166 9.05 -12.39 -15.27
C GLN A 166 9.04 -13.88 -15.63
N ALA A 167 7.85 -14.42 -15.82
CA ALA A 167 7.67 -15.80 -16.29
C ALA A 167 8.04 -15.95 -17.76
N ASP A 168 8.42 -17.15 -18.17
CA ASP A 168 8.55 -17.49 -19.59
C ASP A 168 7.15 -17.85 -20.15
N ALA A 169 6.41 -16.83 -20.58
CA ALA A 169 5.03 -16.96 -21.06
C ALA A 169 4.79 -16.07 -22.30
N PRO A 170 5.33 -16.42 -23.46
CA PRO A 170 5.32 -15.57 -24.66
C PRO A 170 3.92 -15.24 -25.21
N LYS A 171 2.89 -16.00 -24.82
CA LYS A 171 1.49 -15.73 -25.18
C LYS A 171 0.78 -14.75 -24.24
N MET A 172 1.38 -14.45 -23.09
CA MET A 172 0.82 -13.57 -22.06
C MET A 172 1.61 -12.27 -21.91
N LEU A 173 2.88 -12.31 -22.28
CA LEU A 173 3.81 -11.19 -22.14
C LEU A 173 4.02 -10.48 -23.46
N LEU A 174 4.14 -9.16 -23.41
CA LEU A 174 4.56 -8.40 -24.57
C LEU A 174 5.97 -8.83 -24.99
N PRO A 175 6.20 -9.15 -26.25
CA PRO A 175 7.51 -9.55 -26.75
C PRO A 175 8.54 -8.43 -26.60
N ASP A 176 9.79 -8.81 -26.47
CA ASP A 176 10.92 -7.88 -26.48
C ASP A 176 10.93 -7.04 -27.76
N ARG A 177 11.22 -5.74 -27.62
CA ARG A 177 11.18 -4.77 -28.73
C ARG A 177 12.14 -5.14 -29.87
N GLU A 178 13.30 -5.67 -29.56
CA GLU A 178 14.27 -6.09 -30.59
C GLU A 178 13.84 -7.37 -31.31
N LYS A 179 13.21 -8.30 -30.57
CA LYS A 179 12.61 -9.50 -31.19
C LYS A 179 11.47 -9.14 -32.14
N MET A 180 10.65 -8.13 -31.83
CA MET A 180 9.58 -7.67 -32.73
C MET A 180 10.10 -7.12 -34.05
N LYS A 181 11.33 -6.60 -34.10
CA LYS A 181 11.95 -6.09 -35.33
C LYS A 181 12.51 -7.18 -36.23
N THR A 182 12.82 -8.35 -35.66
CA THR A 182 13.58 -9.41 -36.34
C THR A 182 12.82 -10.73 -36.47
N GLN A 183 11.76 -10.94 -35.70
CA GLN A 183 11.01 -12.20 -35.66
C GLN A 183 9.52 -11.95 -35.94
N MET A 184 8.98 -12.60 -36.97
CA MET A 184 7.57 -12.48 -37.37
C MET A 184 6.61 -12.93 -36.25
N GLU A 185 6.92 -14.04 -35.59
CA GLU A 185 6.11 -14.59 -34.48
C GLU A 185 5.99 -13.61 -33.33
N ALA A 186 7.08 -12.92 -32.96
CA ALA A 186 7.06 -11.91 -31.93
C ALA A 186 6.15 -10.74 -32.28
N LEU A 187 6.18 -10.31 -33.55
CA LEU A 187 5.30 -9.25 -34.04
C LEU A 187 3.83 -9.67 -34.03
N ILE A 188 3.52 -10.90 -34.44
CA ILE A 188 2.15 -11.45 -34.41
C ILE A 188 1.64 -11.54 -32.96
N TYR A 189 2.45 -12.03 -32.01
CA TYR A 189 2.05 -12.08 -30.59
C TYR A 189 1.83 -10.69 -30.02
N HIS A 190 2.67 -9.73 -30.38
CA HIS A 190 2.44 -8.34 -29.97
C HIS A 190 1.06 -7.83 -30.40
N PHE A 191 0.72 -7.96 -31.66
CA PHE A 191 -0.59 -7.53 -32.17
C PHE A 191 -1.75 -8.27 -31.50
N LYS A 192 -1.65 -9.59 -31.32
CA LYS A 192 -2.70 -10.36 -30.63
C LYS A 192 -2.90 -9.92 -29.20
N ILE A 193 -1.83 -9.73 -28.44
CA ILE A 193 -1.92 -9.31 -27.04
C ILE A 193 -2.50 -7.90 -26.92
N VAL A 194 -2.13 -6.97 -27.82
CA VAL A 194 -2.60 -5.58 -27.78
C VAL A 194 -4.07 -5.47 -28.23
N THR A 195 -4.51 -6.25 -29.20
CA THR A 195 -5.87 -6.14 -29.75
C THR A 195 -6.89 -7.04 -29.06
N GLU A 196 -6.51 -8.26 -28.69
CA GLU A 196 -7.43 -9.27 -28.13
C GLU A 196 -7.22 -9.47 -26.63
N GLY A 197 -6.11 -9.01 -26.07
CA GLY A 197 -5.64 -9.38 -24.74
C GLY A 197 -5.03 -10.79 -24.71
N TYR A 198 -4.65 -11.21 -23.50
CA TYR A 198 -4.18 -12.58 -23.28
C TYR A 198 -5.36 -13.48 -22.87
N ARG A 199 -5.29 -14.74 -23.26
CA ARG A 199 -6.24 -15.77 -22.83
C ARG A 199 -5.55 -16.73 -21.85
N VAL A 200 -6.17 -16.92 -20.71
CA VAL A 200 -5.75 -17.89 -19.67
C VAL A 200 -6.30 -19.26 -20.02
#